data_2b841c8fe41b2049119e964718cf5b6e
#
_entry.id   2b841c8fe41b2049119e964718cf5b6e
#
_cell.length_a   1.000
_cell.length_b   1.000
_cell.length_c   1.000
_cell.angle_alpha   90.00
_cell.angle_beta   90.00
_cell.angle_gamma   90.00
#
_symmetry.space_group_name_H-M   'P 1'
#
loop_
_entity.id
_entity.type
_entity.pdbx_description
1 polymer ?
#
loop_
_entity_poly.entity_id
_entity_poly.type
_entity_poly.pdbx_seq_one_letter_code
_entity_poly.pdbx_strand_id
1 'polypeptide(L)'
;MKKLGFLFLFLGVFALGQDHLSGFNMMSFTYKMDPKWMAYVELQTRSRRDYTVIDYYETKGGVGYNLNKKNQVFVGLGRYGTYEKMKISQEEFRLWLQYTFTQRFGRLKLDHRGRAEHRFFYASQTGEHTEANRFRYRLSATLPINKDKVQENTFFVNAFEELFFGSKDPNFKRNRTFAGFGYQFNHSLSATTGYMFQREFSTKGNDSFHFLYFALNFTFDSTDDEKDIVIPMVD
;
A
#
# COMPACT_ATOMS: atom_id res chain seq x y z
N MET A 1 23.43 22.02 -24.49
CA MET A 1 22.14 21.54 -24.98
C MET A 1 22.12 20.02 -25.18
N LYS A 2 22.20 19.18 -24.13
CA LYS A 2 22.18 17.70 -24.24
C LYS A 2 21.55 17.03 -23.00
N LYS A 3 20.46 17.58 -22.43
CA LYS A 3 19.78 17.01 -21.24
C LYS A 3 18.27 16.76 -21.41
N LEU A 4 17.72 16.85 -22.64
CA LEU A 4 16.29 16.68 -22.89
C LEU A 4 15.90 15.29 -23.44
N GLY A 5 16.88 14.41 -23.74
CA GLY A 5 16.62 13.11 -24.39
C GLY A 5 16.19 11.98 -23.46
N PHE A 6 16.31 12.13 -22.15
CA PHE A 6 16.05 11.02 -21.20
C PHE A 6 14.61 10.95 -20.68
N LEU A 7 13.82 12.03 -20.88
CA LEU A 7 12.44 12.09 -20.38
C LEU A 7 11.43 11.39 -21.30
N PHE A 8 11.75 11.21 -22.57
CA PHE A 8 10.84 10.60 -23.55
C PHE A 8 10.83 9.06 -23.57
N LEU A 9 11.82 8.41 -22.98
CA LEU A 9 11.88 6.94 -22.98
C LEU A 9 10.92 6.27 -22.00
N PHE A 10 10.44 6.98 -20.99
CA PHE A 10 9.49 6.45 -20.00
C PHE A 10 8.02 6.53 -20.42
N LEU A 11 7.68 7.39 -21.37
CA LEU A 11 6.29 7.54 -21.88
C LEU A 11 5.88 6.42 -22.84
N GLY A 12 6.83 5.70 -23.44
CA GLY A 12 6.54 4.66 -24.43
C GLY A 12 6.12 3.29 -23.83
N VAL A 13 6.34 3.05 -22.54
CA VAL A 13 6.02 1.76 -21.91
C VAL A 13 4.55 1.66 -21.51
N PHE A 14 3.84 2.77 -21.41
CA PHE A 14 2.42 2.80 -21.01
C PHE A 14 1.42 2.45 -22.12
N ALA A 15 1.87 2.24 -23.36
CA ALA A 15 0.98 2.07 -24.50
C ALA A 15 0.76 0.61 -24.95
N LEU A 16 1.38 -0.37 -24.30
CA LEU A 16 1.29 -1.77 -24.72
C LEU A 16 0.54 -2.62 -23.70
N GLY A 17 -0.74 -2.87 -23.96
CA GLY A 17 -1.52 -3.93 -23.34
C GLY A 17 -2.49 -3.47 -22.26
N GLN A 18 -3.43 -2.59 -22.61
CA GLN A 18 -4.53 -2.24 -21.69
C GLN A 18 -5.79 -3.01 -22.08
N ASP A 19 -6.01 -4.16 -21.48
CA ASP A 19 -7.35 -4.74 -21.56
C ASP A 19 -8.31 -4.05 -20.58
N HIS A 20 -7.88 -3.62 -19.38
CA HIS A 20 -8.73 -2.83 -18.46
C HIS A 20 -7.86 -2.10 -17.41
N LEU A 21 -8.01 -0.78 -17.32
CA LEU A 21 -7.40 0.02 -16.25
C LEU A 21 -8.35 0.08 -15.05
N SER A 22 -7.92 -0.45 -13.94
CA SER A 22 -8.64 -0.53 -12.66
C SER A 22 -8.30 0.66 -11.75
N GLY A 23 -9.15 0.94 -10.77
CA GLY A 23 -8.92 1.98 -9.76
C GLY A 23 -8.43 1.40 -8.45
N PHE A 24 -7.51 2.11 -7.80
CA PHE A 24 -7.04 1.82 -6.45
C PHE A 24 -6.99 3.13 -5.66
N ASN A 25 -8.03 3.39 -4.87
CA ASN A 25 -8.15 4.62 -4.11
C ASN A 25 -7.97 4.34 -2.62
N MET A 26 -7.18 5.16 -1.95
CA MET A 26 -6.83 4.99 -0.54
C MET A 26 -6.90 6.32 0.22
N MET A 27 -7.35 6.26 1.44
CA MET A 27 -7.24 7.34 2.42
C MET A 27 -6.73 6.77 3.73
N SER A 28 -5.70 7.37 4.31
CA SER A 28 -5.13 6.92 5.57
C SER A 28 -5.01 8.04 6.59
N PHE A 29 -5.12 7.66 7.86
CA PHE A 29 -5.00 8.53 9.02
C PHE A 29 -3.99 7.91 9.97
N THR A 30 -2.92 8.64 10.24
CA THR A 30 -1.90 8.28 11.23
C THR A 30 -1.97 9.27 12.37
N TYR A 31 -2.09 8.80 13.60
CA TYR A 31 -2.00 9.60 14.80
C TYR A 31 -0.79 9.16 15.62
N LYS A 32 0.23 10.02 15.72
CA LYS A 32 1.38 9.81 16.60
C LYS A 32 1.03 10.34 17.98
N MET A 33 0.85 9.45 18.94
CA MET A 33 0.49 9.76 20.33
C MET A 33 1.69 10.30 21.11
N ASP A 34 2.84 9.66 20.90
CA ASP A 34 4.13 9.99 21.46
C ASP A 34 5.25 9.47 20.52
N PRO A 35 6.57 9.67 20.82
CA PRO A 35 7.65 9.19 19.96
C PRO A 35 7.66 7.67 19.71
N LYS A 36 7.02 6.88 20.59
CA LYS A 36 6.99 5.42 20.51
C LYS A 36 5.69 4.88 19.94
N TRP A 37 4.53 5.47 20.24
CA TRP A 37 3.23 4.90 19.92
C TRP A 37 2.52 5.68 18.80
N MET A 38 1.93 4.94 17.88
CA MET A 38 1.06 5.48 16.84
C MET A 38 -0.18 4.63 16.63
N ALA A 39 -1.29 5.27 16.30
CA ALA A 39 -2.48 4.64 15.76
C ALA A 39 -2.56 4.88 14.25
N TYR A 40 -3.15 3.94 13.52
CA TYR A 40 -3.32 4.01 12.07
C TYR A 40 -4.68 3.48 11.67
N VAL A 41 -5.34 4.18 10.75
CA VAL A 41 -6.57 3.73 10.09
C VAL A 41 -6.44 3.97 8.59
N GLU A 42 -6.93 3.04 7.78
CA GLU A 42 -6.93 3.13 6.33
C GLU A 42 -8.28 2.68 5.77
N LEU A 43 -8.77 3.46 4.84
CA LEU A 43 -9.93 3.17 4.01
C LEU A 43 -9.47 3.03 2.57
N GLN A 44 -9.90 1.98 1.89
CA GLN A 44 -9.51 1.73 0.52
C GLN A 44 -10.67 1.17 -0.28
N THR A 45 -10.75 1.59 -1.54
CA THR A 45 -11.65 1.01 -2.55
C THR A 45 -10.87 0.63 -3.79
N ARG A 46 -11.28 -0.44 -4.44
CA ARG A 46 -10.72 -0.87 -5.72
C ARG A 46 -11.84 -1.17 -6.70
N SER A 47 -11.54 -0.96 -7.97
CA SER A 47 -12.27 -1.52 -9.09
C SER A 47 -11.36 -2.51 -9.82
N ARG A 48 -11.84 -3.70 -10.15
CA ARG A 48 -11.01 -4.74 -10.80
C ARG A 48 -11.18 -4.79 -12.32
N ARG A 49 -12.32 -4.31 -12.80
CA ARG A 49 -12.69 -4.43 -14.23
C ARG A 49 -12.75 -3.09 -14.93
N ASP A 50 -13.25 -2.08 -14.23
CA ASP A 50 -13.43 -0.74 -14.75
C ASP A 50 -13.26 0.23 -13.59
N TYR A 51 -12.60 1.37 -13.82
CA TYR A 51 -12.39 2.40 -12.80
C TYR A 51 -13.70 2.89 -12.15
N THR A 52 -14.80 2.84 -12.88
CA THR A 52 -16.10 3.36 -12.45
C THR A 52 -16.89 2.41 -11.52
N VAL A 53 -16.52 1.13 -11.46
CA VAL A 53 -17.25 0.11 -10.67
C VAL A 53 -16.40 -0.33 -9.48
N ILE A 54 -16.77 0.13 -8.28
CA ILE A 54 -16.16 -0.33 -7.04
C ILE A 54 -16.64 -1.76 -6.76
N ASP A 55 -15.73 -2.73 -6.83
CA ASP A 55 -15.99 -4.14 -6.57
C ASP A 55 -15.25 -4.70 -5.35
N TYR A 56 -14.50 -3.84 -4.65
CA TYR A 56 -13.75 -4.19 -3.44
C TYR A 56 -13.59 -2.99 -2.51
N TYR A 57 -13.78 -3.23 -1.23
CA TYR A 57 -13.44 -2.27 -0.18
C TYR A 57 -12.61 -2.91 0.93
N GLU A 58 -11.83 -2.09 1.63
CA GLU A 58 -11.20 -2.47 2.88
C GLU A 58 -11.21 -1.31 3.86
N THR A 59 -11.45 -1.64 5.14
CA THR A 59 -11.26 -0.77 6.28
C THR A 59 -10.36 -1.49 7.25
N LYS A 60 -9.24 -0.89 7.59
CA LYS A 60 -8.26 -1.52 8.46
C LYS A 60 -7.54 -0.50 9.32
N GLY A 61 -6.98 -0.97 10.42
CA GLY A 61 -6.23 -0.13 11.33
C GLY A 61 -5.48 -0.94 12.37
N GLY A 62 -4.81 -0.24 13.25
CA GLY A 62 -4.05 -0.86 14.32
C GLY A 62 -3.15 0.11 15.05
N VAL A 63 -2.25 -0.45 15.85
CA VAL A 63 -1.33 0.29 16.70
C VAL A 63 0.11 -0.13 16.40
N GLY A 64 0.97 0.86 16.22
CA GLY A 64 2.41 0.71 16.01
C GLY A 64 3.22 1.13 17.23
N TYR A 65 4.32 0.44 17.45
CA TYR A 65 5.31 0.77 18.47
C TYR A 65 6.70 0.86 17.86
N ASN A 66 7.32 2.02 17.99
CA ASN A 66 8.69 2.29 17.53
C ASN A 66 9.68 1.73 18.56
N LEU A 67 10.34 0.63 18.24
CA LEU A 67 11.43 0.07 19.05
C LEU A 67 12.62 1.04 19.10
N ASN A 68 12.87 1.71 17.99
CA ASN A 68 13.85 2.79 17.81
C ASN A 68 13.55 3.54 16.51
N LYS A 69 14.39 4.53 16.11
CA LYS A 69 14.24 5.35 14.91
C LYS A 69 14.21 4.55 13.56
N LYS A 70 14.61 3.27 13.58
CA LYS A 70 14.69 2.43 12.38
C LYS A 70 13.74 1.24 12.40
N ASN A 71 13.24 0.84 13.57
CA ASN A 71 12.53 -0.41 13.75
C ASN A 71 11.17 -0.15 14.40
N GLN A 72 10.12 -0.67 13.78
CA GLN A 72 8.74 -0.56 14.25
C GLN A 72 8.07 -1.93 14.20
N VAL A 73 7.30 -2.25 15.22
CA VAL A 73 6.33 -3.36 15.23
C VAL A 73 4.93 -2.78 15.15
N PHE A 74 4.01 -3.54 14.56
CA PHE A 74 2.62 -3.08 14.38
C PHE A 74 1.68 -4.28 14.47
N VAL A 75 0.59 -4.12 15.22
CA VAL A 75 -0.52 -5.08 15.28
C VAL A 75 -1.75 -4.42 14.68
N GLY A 76 -2.41 -5.12 13.78
CA GLY A 76 -3.57 -4.57 13.10
C GLY A 76 -4.67 -5.57 12.85
N LEU A 77 -5.85 -5.02 12.56
CA LEU A 77 -7.05 -5.74 12.18
C LEU A 77 -7.77 -5.01 11.04
N GLY A 78 -8.57 -5.73 10.28
CA GLY A 78 -9.34 -5.10 9.20
C GLY A 78 -10.47 -5.97 8.70
N ARG A 79 -11.46 -5.29 8.09
CA ARG A 79 -12.58 -5.88 7.39
C ARG A 79 -12.49 -5.54 5.91
N TYR A 80 -12.75 -6.54 5.10
CA TYR A 80 -12.62 -6.50 3.65
C TYR A 80 -13.89 -7.07 3.02
N GLY A 81 -14.33 -6.49 1.92
CA GLY A 81 -15.47 -7.01 1.18
C GLY A 81 -15.23 -7.01 -0.32
N THR A 82 -15.65 -8.07 -0.97
CA THR A 82 -15.66 -8.19 -2.43
C THR A 82 -17.10 -8.18 -2.89
N TYR A 83 -17.41 -7.37 -3.92
CA TYR A 83 -18.71 -7.30 -4.55
C TYR A 83 -18.70 -8.08 -5.87
N GLU A 84 -19.81 -8.76 -6.13
CA GLU A 84 -20.13 -9.32 -7.41
C GLU A 84 -21.58 -8.96 -7.75
N LYS A 85 -21.81 -8.35 -8.92
CA LYS A 85 -23.13 -7.86 -9.35
C LYS A 85 -23.83 -6.99 -8.29
N MET A 86 -23.07 -6.04 -7.71
CA MET A 86 -23.54 -5.11 -6.66
C MET A 86 -23.95 -5.75 -5.32
N LYS A 87 -23.65 -7.03 -5.11
CA LYS A 87 -23.87 -7.73 -3.83
C LYS A 87 -22.53 -8.16 -3.25
N ILE A 88 -22.43 -8.17 -1.92
CA ILE A 88 -21.25 -8.71 -1.24
C ILE A 88 -21.21 -10.21 -1.50
N SER A 89 -20.16 -10.66 -2.19
CA SER A 89 -19.91 -12.08 -2.48
C SER A 89 -19.04 -12.72 -1.42
N GLN A 90 -18.07 -11.99 -0.90
CA GLN A 90 -17.16 -12.46 0.14
C GLN A 90 -16.83 -11.35 1.11
N GLU A 91 -16.89 -11.65 2.39
CA GLU A 91 -16.34 -10.83 3.46
C GLU A 91 -15.09 -11.50 4.03
N GLU A 92 -14.15 -10.68 4.51
CA GLU A 92 -12.95 -11.16 5.16
C GLU A 92 -12.67 -10.31 6.39
N PHE A 93 -12.41 -10.96 7.53
CA PHE A 93 -11.79 -10.35 8.69
C PHE A 93 -10.34 -10.82 8.77
N ARG A 94 -9.44 -9.91 9.11
CA ARG A 94 -8.00 -10.18 9.12
C ARG A 94 -7.35 -9.60 10.35
N LEU A 95 -6.46 -10.40 10.94
CA LEU A 95 -5.52 -9.98 11.97
C LEU A 95 -4.11 -10.06 11.41
N TRP A 96 -3.21 -9.14 11.77
CA TRP A 96 -1.82 -9.23 11.35
C TRP A 96 -0.84 -8.66 12.38
N LEU A 97 0.37 -9.21 12.31
CA LEU A 97 1.56 -8.69 12.94
C LEU A 97 2.50 -8.20 11.84
N GLN A 98 3.10 -7.03 12.03
CA GLN A 98 4.01 -6.43 11.06
C GLN A 98 5.27 -5.95 11.75
N TYR A 99 6.37 -6.08 11.04
CA TYR A 99 7.65 -5.48 11.39
C TYR A 99 8.15 -4.64 10.21
N THR A 100 8.63 -3.44 10.52
CA THR A 100 9.21 -2.50 9.55
C THR A 100 10.62 -2.13 9.96
N PHE A 101 11.55 -2.22 9.01
CA PHE A 101 12.93 -1.76 9.15
C PHE A 101 13.23 -0.69 8.11
N THR A 102 13.64 0.49 8.57
CA THR A 102 13.96 1.66 7.74
C THR A 102 15.45 1.86 7.62
N GLN A 103 15.93 2.02 6.38
CA GLN A 103 17.29 2.43 6.04
C GLN A 103 17.28 3.75 5.28
N ARG A 104 18.34 4.55 5.43
CA ARG A 104 18.55 5.79 4.68
C ARG A 104 19.93 5.80 4.07
N PHE A 105 20.00 6.14 2.78
CA PHE A 105 21.23 6.32 2.00
C PHE A 105 21.17 7.71 1.36
N GLY A 106 21.75 8.71 2.04
CA GLY A 106 21.56 10.10 1.66
C GLY A 106 20.08 10.47 1.66
N ARG A 107 19.55 10.87 0.50
CA ARG A 107 18.14 11.24 0.31
C ARG A 107 17.21 10.03 0.14
N LEU A 108 17.75 8.88 -0.23
CA LEU A 108 16.96 7.66 -0.46
C LEU A 108 16.57 7.03 0.87
N LYS A 109 15.27 6.84 1.09
CA LYS A 109 14.70 6.05 2.19
C LYS A 109 14.25 4.70 1.65
N LEU A 110 14.69 3.62 2.30
CA LEU A 110 14.24 2.25 2.03
C LEU A 110 13.51 1.72 3.27
N ASP A 111 12.30 1.19 3.05
CA ASP A 111 11.50 0.54 4.08
C ASP A 111 11.31 -0.93 3.72
N HIS A 112 11.77 -1.82 4.59
CA HIS A 112 11.54 -3.26 4.53
C HIS A 112 10.39 -3.61 5.46
N ARG A 113 9.34 -4.22 4.94
CA ARG A 113 8.15 -4.59 5.70
C ARG A 113 7.89 -6.09 5.61
N GLY A 114 7.97 -6.79 6.72
CA GLY A 114 7.48 -8.15 6.86
C GLY A 114 6.11 -8.14 7.55
N ARG A 115 5.12 -8.92 7.06
CA ARG A 115 3.79 -9.03 7.65
C ARG A 115 3.31 -10.48 7.65
N ALA A 116 2.84 -10.96 8.79
CA ALA A 116 2.13 -12.22 8.93
C ALA A 116 0.65 -11.94 9.19
N GLU A 117 -0.24 -12.57 8.43
CA GLU A 117 -1.67 -12.33 8.47
C GLU A 117 -2.42 -13.65 8.71
N HIS A 118 -3.41 -13.60 9.59
CA HIS A 118 -4.43 -14.63 9.74
C HIS A 118 -5.76 -14.08 9.22
N ARG A 119 -6.41 -14.83 8.32
CA ARG A 119 -7.52 -14.37 7.49
C ARG A 119 -8.71 -15.29 7.69
N PHE A 120 -9.86 -14.72 8.04
CA PHE A 120 -11.14 -15.39 8.19
C PHE A 120 -12.04 -14.94 7.05
N PHE A 121 -12.53 -15.87 6.26
CA PHE A 121 -13.39 -15.60 5.12
C PHE A 121 -14.81 -16.09 5.39
N TYR A 122 -15.78 -15.34 4.90
CA TYR A 122 -17.17 -15.68 4.87
C TYR A 122 -17.72 -15.48 3.45
N ALA A 123 -18.18 -16.56 2.83
CA ALA A 123 -18.82 -16.53 1.51
C ALA A 123 -20.32 -16.25 1.70
N SER A 124 -20.77 -15.04 1.35
CA SER A 124 -22.14 -14.58 1.64
C SER A 124 -23.22 -15.37 0.89
N GLN A 125 -22.87 -16.04 -0.22
CA GLN A 125 -23.82 -16.81 -1.03
C GLN A 125 -24.02 -18.24 -0.51
N THR A 126 -22.99 -18.86 0.05
CA THR A 126 -23.01 -20.26 0.51
C THR A 126 -23.04 -20.38 2.04
N GLY A 127 -22.73 -19.30 2.76
CA GLY A 127 -22.54 -19.33 4.22
C GLY A 127 -21.25 -20.03 4.66
N GLU A 128 -20.35 -20.34 3.72
CA GLU A 128 -19.11 -21.07 4.02
C GLU A 128 -18.11 -20.19 4.73
N HIS A 129 -17.48 -20.74 5.77
CA HIS A 129 -16.36 -20.13 6.51
C HIS A 129 -15.07 -20.84 6.18
N THR A 130 -14.03 -20.07 5.83
CA THR A 130 -12.70 -20.63 5.58
C THR A 130 -11.62 -19.73 6.20
N GLU A 131 -10.45 -20.32 6.47
CA GLU A 131 -9.32 -19.62 7.04
C GLU A 131 -8.06 -19.82 6.21
N ALA A 132 -7.17 -18.83 6.25
CA ALA A 132 -5.87 -18.92 5.60
C ALA A 132 -4.82 -18.04 6.29
N ASN A 133 -3.58 -18.50 6.26
CA ASN A 133 -2.43 -17.69 6.63
C ASN A 133 -1.78 -17.11 5.38
N ARG A 134 -1.22 -15.88 5.53
CA ARG A 134 -0.49 -15.22 4.47
C ARG A 134 0.71 -14.48 5.04
N PHE A 135 1.84 -14.59 4.37
CA PHE A 135 3.03 -13.82 4.65
C PHE A 135 3.28 -12.83 3.51
N ARG A 136 3.71 -11.63 3.87
CA ARG A 136 4.02 -10.58 2.89
C ARG A 136 5.38 -10.00 3.21
N TYR A 137 6.14 -9.70 2.16
CA TYR A 137 7.33 -8.89 2.24
C TYR A 137 7.23 -7.75 1.24
N ARG A 138 7.50 -6.52 1.68
CA ARG A 138 7.54 -5.35 0.81
C ARG A 138 8.86 -4.62 1.01
N LEU A 139 9.48 -4.24 -0.11
CA LEU A 139 10.55 -3.28 -0.18
C LEU A 139 10.02 -2.01 -0.82
N SER A 140 10.05 -0.90 -0.11
CA SER A 140 9.66 0.42 -0.62
C SER A 140 10.84 1.36 -0.67
N ALA A 141 10.93 2.15 -1.75
CA ALA A 141 11.92 3.20 -1.93
C ALA A 141 11.22 4.55 -2.07
N THR A 142 11.64 5.54 -1.30
CA THR A 142 11.15 6.91 -1.38
C THR A 142 12.31 7.87 -1.57
N LEU A 143 12.22 8.72 -2.60
CA LEU A 143 13.24 9.71 -2.93
C LEU A 143 12.61 11.10 -3.05
N PRO A 144 12.88 12.04 -2.13
CA PRO A 144 12.50 13.44 -2.28
C PRO A 144 13.26 14.09 -3.45
N ILE A 145 12.56 14.94 -4.24
CA ILE A 145 13.09 15.52 -5.47
C ILE A 145 13.69 16.90 -5.22
N ASN A 146 12.93 17.78 -4.57
CA ASN A 146 13.28 19.20 -4.40
C ASN A 146 13.84 19.55 -3.01
N LYS A 147 13.97 18.56 -2.12
CA LYS A 147 14.52 18.72 -0.76
C LYS A 147 15.33 17.48 -0.36
N ASP A 148 16.06 17.56 0.75
CA ASP A 148 16.89 16.44 1.24
C ASP A 148 16.07 15.35 1.94
N LYS A 149 14.94 15.74 2.55
CA LYS A 149 13.98 14.83 3.19
C LYS A 149 12.56 15.17 2.71
N VAL A 150 11.64 14.23 2.85
CA VAL A 150 10.21 14.53 2.66
C VAL A 150 9.75 15.38 3.84
N GLN A 151 9.36 16.60 3.56
CA GLN A 151 8.87 17.62 4.48
C GLN A 151 7.86 18.50 3.74
N GLU A 152 7.34 19.55 4.37
CA GLU A 152 6.39 20.46 3.72
C GLU A 152 6.88 20.92 2.33
N ASN A 153 5.95 21.03 1.39
CA ASN A 153 6.21 21.46 0.02
C ASN A 153 7.29 20.61 -0.69
N THR A 154 7.25 19.28 -0.48
CA THR A 154 8.20 18.35 -1.08
C THR A 154 7.54 17.46 -2.12
N PHE A 155 8.05 17.48 -3.35
CA PHE A 155 7.80 16.45 -4.35
C PHE A 155 8.69 15.23 -4.06
N PHE A 156 8.14 14.04 -4.17
CA PHE A 156 8.89 12.81 -4.02
C PHE A 156 8.42 11.75 -5.02
N VAL A 157 9.30 10.82 -5.35
CA VAL A 157 8.96 9.58 -6.03
C VAL A 157 8.92 8.46 -5.02
N ASN A 158 7.98 7.54 -5.24
CA ASN A 158 7.85 6.34 -4.44
C ASN A 158 7.69 5.13 -5.36
N ALA A 159 8.39 4.05 -5.04
CA ALA A 159 8.24 2.77 -5.71
C ALA A 159 8.29 1.64 -4.69
N PHE A 160 7.56 0.56 -4.93
CA PHE A 160 7.68 -0.64 -4.12
C PHE A 160 7.46 -1.92 -4.93
N GLU A 161 8.03 -2.99 -4.42
CA GLU A 161 7.71 -4.37 -4.79
C GLU A 161 7.21 -5.11 -3.55
N GLU A 162 6.09 -5.82 -3.68
CA GLU A 162 5.50 -6.60 -2.61
C GLU A 162 5.18 -8.01 -3.05
N LEU A 163 5.66 -8.98 -2.27
CA LEU A 163 5.51 -10.41 -2.49
C LEU A 163 4.54 -11.00 -1.46
N PHE A 164 3.67 -11.89 -1.91
CA PHE A 164 2.64 -12.52 -1.08
C PHE A 164 2.78 -14.05 -1.13
N PHE A 165 2.88 -14.65 0.03
CA PHE A 165 3.01 -16.10 0.20
C PHE A 165 1.85 -16.64 1.05
N GLY A 166 1.29 -17.76 0.64
CA GLY A 166 0.24 -18.47 1.35
C GLY A 166 0.65 -19.87 1.76
N SER A 167 -0.15 -20.52 2.60
CA SER A 167 0.10 -21.90 3.07
C SER A 167 -0.40 -22.99 2.11
N LYS A 168 -1.17 -22.63 1.09
CA LYS A 168 -1.72 -23.57 0.08
C LYS A 168 -1.05 -23.33 -1.27
N ASP A 169 -1.05 -24.34 -2.15
CA ASP A 169 -0.51 -24.22 -3.49
C ASP A 169 -1.29 -23.23 -4.41
N PRO A 170 -0.58 -22.52 -5.29
CA PRO A 170 0.86 -22.30 -5.26
C PRO A 170 1.23 -21.46 -4.03
N ASN A 171 2.37 -21.72 -3.38
CA ASN A 171 2.78 -20.96 -2.19
C ASN A 171 3.01 -19.47 -2.49
N PHE A 172 3.53 -19.14 -3.66
CA PHE A 172 3.63 -17.77 -4.16
C PHE A 172 2.27 -17.36 -4.76
N LYS A 173 1.58 -16.45 -4.08
CA LYS A 173 0.20 -16.07 -4.40
C LYS A 173 0.08 -14.85 -5.29
N ARG A 174 0.99 -13.88 -5.11
CA ARG A 174 0.88 -12.58 -5.75
C ARG A 174 2.19 -11.84 -5.69
N ASN A 175 2.47 -11.04 -6.72
CA ASN A 175 3.34 -9.88 -6.56
C ASN A 175 2.60 -8.60 -6.92
N ARG A 176 3.12 -7.49 -6.43
CA ARG A 176 2.58 -6.15 -6.65
C ARG A 176 3.73 -5.18 -6.77
N THR A 177 3.85 -4.54 -7.92
CA THR A 177 4.84 -3.51 -8.21
C THR A 177 4.15 -2.17 -8.35
N PHE A 178 4.67 -1.14 -7.73
CA PHE A 178 4.15 0.23 -7.79
C PHE A 178 5.28 1.20 -8.13
N ALA A 179 4.97 2.22 -8.92
CA ALA A 179 5.79 3.41 -9.11
C ALA A 179 4.89 4.64 -9.27
N GLY A 180 5.25 5.72 -8.57
CA GLY A 180 4.43 6.92 -8.58
C GLY A 180 5.13 8.14 -8.02
N PHE A 181 4.37 9.23 -8.00
CA PHE A 181 4.76 10.54 -7.52
C PHE A 181 3.90 10.92 -6.33
N GLY A 182 4.50 11.63 -5.39
CA GLY A 182 3.79 12.21 -4.27
C GLY A 182 4.17 13.66 -4.04
N TYR A 183 3.29 14.36 -3.35
CA TYR A 183 3.52 15.71 -2.86
C TYR A 183 3.10 15.82 -1.39
N GLN A 184 4.02 16.30 -0.58
CA GLN A 184 3.77 16.66 0.82
C GLN A 184 3.36 18.11 0.88
N PHE A 185 2.08 18.39 1.15
CA PHE A 185 1.55 19.75 1.18
C PHE A 185 2.02 20.51 2.44
N ASN A 186 1.84 19.88 3.58
CA ASN A 186 2.22 20.38 4.89
C ASN A 186 2.57 19.21 5.82
N HIS A 187 2.80 19.44 7.10
CA HIS A 187 3.14 18.36 8.06
C HIS A 187 2.08 17.26 8.14
N SER A 188 0.81 17.60 7.87
CA SER A 188 -0.33 16.71 8.10
C SER A 188 -0.87 16.04 6.83
N LEU A 189 -0.60 16.54 5.63
CA LEU A 189 -1.25 16.06 4.40
C LEU A 189 -0.25 15.77 3.30
N SER A 190 -0.34 14.57 2.73
CA SER A 190 0.29 14.23 1.46
C SER A 190 -0.69 13.54 0.51
N ALA A 191 -0.42 13.69 -0.79
CA ALA A 191 -1.08 12.93 -1.84
C ALA A 191 -0.04 12.15 -2.64
N THR A 192 -0.43 10.96 -3.10
CA THR A 192 0.40 10.10 -3.96
C THR A 192 -0.46 9.56 -5.08
N THR A 193 0.08 9.56 -6.29
CA THR A 193 -0.55 8.95 -7.46
C THR A 193 0.49 8.18 -8.26
N GLY A 194 0.04 7.17 -8.99
CA GLY A 194 0.96 6.36 -9.78
C GLY A 194 0.29 5.14 -10.40
N TYR A 195 1.11 4.29 -10.92
CA TYR A 195 0.70 3.05 -11.55
C TYR A 195 1.10 1.86 -10.69
N MET A 196 0.17 0.91 -10.55
CA MET A 196 0.41 -0.35 -9.83
C MET A 196 0.05 -1.53 -10.74
N PHE A 197 1.00 -2.43 -10.90
CA PHE A 197 0.82 -3.72 -11.52
C PHE A 197 0.70 -4.81 -10.45
N GLN A 198 -0.31 -5.66 -10.55
CA GLN A 198 -0.51 -6.79 -9.66
C GLN A 198 -0.70 -8.06 -10.49
N ARG A 199 0.10 -9.08 -10.19
CA ARG A 199 -0.07 -10.42 -10.76
C ARG A 199 -0.44 -11.41 -9.68
N GLU A 200 -1.50 -12.17 -9.93
CA GLU A 200 -2.00 -13.23 -9.05
C GLU A 200 -1.68 -14.59 -9.65
N PHE A 201 -1.27 -15.51 -8.79
CA PHE A 201 -0.89 -16.87 -9.17
C PHE A 201 -1.86 -17.85 -8.52
N SER A 202 -2.47 -18.72 -9.32
CA SER A 202 -3.36 -19.77 -8.85
C SER A 202 -3.19 -21.05 -9.66
N THR A 203 -3.63 -22.17 -9.12
CA THR A 203 -3.64 -23.47 -9.85
C THR A 203 -4.59 -23.48 -11.04
N LYS A 204 -5.51 -22.50 -11.14
CA LYS A 204 -6.47 -22.36 -12.25
C LYS A 204 -6.01 -21.41 -13.35
N GLY A 205 -4.86 -20.76 -13.17
CA GLY A 205 -4.30 -19.76 -14.06
C GLY A 205 -3.81 -18.53 -13.33
N ASN A 206 -3.16 -17.64 -14.07
CA ASN A 206 -2.62 -16.39 -13.53
C ASN A 206 -3.42 -15.22 -14.07
N ASP A 207 -3.73 -14.26 -13.19
CA ASP A 207 -4.41 -13.01 -13.54
C ASP A 207 -3.47 -11.83 -13.36
N SER A 208 -3.62 -10.82 -14.21
CA SER A 208 -2.88 -9.56 -14.14
C SER A 208 -3.84 -8.39 -14.05
N PHE A 209 -3.54 -7.45 -13.18
CA PHE A 209 -4.35 -6.25 -12.94
C PHE A 209 -3.48 -5.01 -13.04
N HIS A 210 -4.00 -4.00 -13.69
CA HIS A 210 -3.38 -2.70 -13.90
C HIS A 210 -4.20 -1.64 -13.16
N PHE A 211 -3.60 -0.96 -12.19
CA PHE A 211 -4.30 0.02 -11.38
C PHE A 211 -3.74 1.41 -11.58
N LEU A 212 -4.64 2.38 -11.78
CA LEU A 212 -4.35 3.76 -11.46
C LEU A 212 -4.52 3.94 -9.95
N TYR A 213 -3.43 4.30 -9.29
CA TYR A 213 -3.36 4.43 -7.84
C TYR A 213 -3.49 5.89 -7.43
N PHE A 214 -4.34 6.14 -6.43
CA PHE A 214 -4.47 7.44 -5.78
C PHE A 214 -4.57 7.26 -4.26
N ALA A 215 -3.79 8.02 -3.51
CA ALA A 215 -3.81 8.01 -2.05
C ALA A 215 -3.76 9.41 -1.45
N LEU A 216 -4.55 9.63 -0.41
CA LEU A 216 -4.46 10.76 0.52
C LEU A 216 -4.02 10.24 1.89
N ASN A 217 -2.98 10.85 2.44
CA ASN A 217 -2.46 10.45 3.73
C ASN A 217 -2.49 11.64 4.69
N PHE A 218 -3.18 11.45 5.82
CA PHE A 218 -3.28 12.41 6.90
C PHE A 218 -2.43 11.94 8.08
N THR A 219 -1.58 12.81 8.59
CA THR A 219 -0.75 12.54 9.76
C THR A 219 -0.99 13.62 10.81
N PHE A 220 -1.39 13.21 11.99
CA PHE A 220 -1.54 14.06 13.15
C PHE A 220 -0.43 13.70 14.15
N ASP A 221 0.35 14.66 14.53
CA ASP A 221 1.51 14.48 15.39
C ASP A 221 1.36 15.35 16.64
N SER A 222 1.22 14.69 17.79
CA SER A 222 1.14 15.36 19.10
C SER A 222 2.50 15.44 19.80
N THR A 223 3.56 15.00 19.14
CA THR A 223 4.91 15.05 19.70
C THR A 223 5.53 16.43 19.48
N ASP A 224 6.24 16.94 20.46
CA ASP A 224 7.01 18.18 20.34
C ASP A 224 8.38 17.97 19.65
N ASP A 225 8.69 16.72 19.29
CA ASP A 225 9.93 16.36 18.61
C ASP A 225 9.97 16.84 17.14
N GLU A 226 11.20 17.03 16.63
CA GLU A 226 11.45 17.37 15.23
C GLU A 226 10.61 16.47 14.30
N LYS A 227 9.62 17.07 13.64
CA LYS A 227 8.53 16.37 12.94
C LYS A 227 9.06 15.60 11.74
N ASP A 228 9.55 14.40 11.97
CA ASP A 228 9.82 13.45 10.89
C ASP A 228 8.50 13.01 10.27
N ILE A 229 8.25 13.42 9.02
CA ILE A 229 7.06 13.00 8.29
C ILE A 229 7.17 11.52 7.99
N VAL A 230 6.29 10.74 8.62
CA VAL A 230 6.11 9.33 8.30
C VAL A 230 5.18 9.26 7.09
N ILE A 231 5.73 8.89 5.94
CA ILE A 231 4.89 8.48 4.81
C ILE A 231 4.34 7.10 5.20
N PRO A 232 3.01 6.96 5.40
CA PRO A 232 2.42 5.66 5.68
C PRO A 232 2.80 4.71 4.56
N MET A 233 3.27 3.51 4.90
CA MET A 233 3.52 2.50 3.88
C MET A 233 2.18 2.06 3.32
N VAL A 234 1.94 2.51 2.11
CA VAL A 234 0.77 2.16 1.31
C VAL A 234 0.63 0.64 1.23
N ASP A 235 -0.58 0.17 1.37
CA ASP A 235 -0.89 -1.26 1.30
C ASP A 235 -0.99 -1.77 -0.12
#